data_885e43bf4c282985dde801fa95f3d103
#
_entry.id   885e43bf4c282985dde801fa95f3d103
#
_cell.length_a   1.000
_cell.length_b   1.000
_cell.length_c   1.000
_cell.angle_alpha   90.00
_cell.angle_beta   90.00
_cell.angle_gamma   90.00
#
_symmetry.space_group_name_H-M   'P 1'
#
loop_
_entity.id
_entity.type
_entity.pdbx_description
1 polymer ?
#
loop_
_entity_poly.entity_id
_entity_poly.type
_entity_poly.pdbx_seq_one_letter_code
_entity_poly.pdbx_strand_id
1 'polypeptide(L)'
;MATIHIDYLGDLRTGCTHLQSGTHINTDAPTDNQGRGEAFSPTDLVANALGTCIITTMAIFARRDGIELAGSALDVTKVMSSEPPRRIARIEIDLVLRTAPLPDDETRTRLEKIAHTCPVAISLHPDLEQAVTIRWEEATAEVA
;
A
#
# COMPACT_ATOMS: atom_id res chain seq x y z
N MET A 1 -2.44 19.15 -16.83
CA MET A 1 -2.64 19.60 -15.45
C MET A 1 -1.88 18.67 -14.51
N ALA A 2 -1.08 19.22 -13.59
CA ALA A 2 -0.31 18.42 -12.67
C ALA A 2 -1.20 17.81 -11.56
N THR A 3 -0.88 16.61 -11.12
CA THR A 3 -1.55 15.95 -10.00
C THR A 3 -0.97 16.37 -8.65
N ILE A 4 0.35 16.52 -8.62
CA ILE A 4 1.11 16.80 -7.39
C ILE A 4 2.12 17.90 -7.69
N HIS A 5 2.31 18.82 -6.74
CA HIS A 5 3.41 19.77 -6.73
C HIS A 5 4.40 19.39 -5.65
N ILE A 6 5.69 19.42 -5.95
CA ILE A 6 6.74 19.03 -5.01
C ILE A 6 7.77 20.14 -4.90
N ASP A 7 8.06 20.56 -3.67
CA ASP A 7 9.15 21.45 -3.32
C ASP A 7 10.27 20.68 -2.64
N TYR A 8 11.50 20.90 -3.10
CA TYR A 8 12.66 20.40 -2.36
C TYR A 8 13.04 21.38 -1.26
N LEU A 9 12.97 20.94 -0.01
CA LEU A 9 13.16 21.83 1.16
C LEU A 9 14.60 21.88 1.66
N GLY A 10 15.51 21.12 1.06
CA GLY A 10 16.87 20.94 1.54
C GLY A 10 16.95 19.80 2.56
N ASP A 11 18.15 19.43 2.95
CA ASP A 11 18.41 18.35 3.91
C ASP A 11 17.73 17.03 3.55
N LEU A 12 17.60 16.73 2.26
CA LEU A 12 17.01 15.51 1.73
C LEU A 12 15.52 15.35 2.12
N ARG A 13 14.83 16.47 2.31
CA ARG A 13 13.40 16.55 2.59
C ARG A 13 12.64 17.20 1.45
N THR A 14 11.44 16.69 1.16
CA THR A 14 10.52 17.32 0.22
C THR A 14 9.19 17.62 0.89
N GLY A 15 8.50 18.63 0.35
CA GLY A 15 7.09 18.89 0.67
C GLY A 15 6.24 18.59 -0.56
N CYS A 16 5.20 17.81 -0.42
CA CYS A 16 4.35 17.37 -1.52
C CYS A 16 2.91 17.80 -1.28
N THR A 17 2.29 18.42 -2.27
CA THR A 17 0.90 18.85 -2.19
C THR A 17 0.08 18.17 -3.28
N HIS A 18 -0.98 17.49 -2.90
CA HIS A 18 -1.97 16.95 -3.82
C HIS A 18 -2.87 18.11 -4.27
N LEU A 19 -2.79 18.48 -5.54
CA LEU A 19 -3.39 19.75 -6.01
C LEU A 19 -4.91 19.76 -5.95
N GLN A 20 -5.55 18.62 -6.17
CA GLN A 20 -7.00 18.53 -6.13
C GLN A 20 -7.58 18.68 -4.71
N SER A 21 -6.95 18.05 -3.72
CA SER A 21 -7.48 18.04 -2.34
C SER A 21 -6.82 19.04 -1.41
N GLY A 22 -5.63 19.55 -1.78
CA GLY A 22 -4.81 20.37 -0.89
C GLY A 22 -4.08 19.59 0.20
N THR A 23 -4.20 18.26 0.22
CA THR A 23 -3.50 17.42 1.19
C THR A 23 -1.99 17.54 1.02
N HIS A 24 -1.29 17.67 2.13
CA HIS A 24 0.16 17.85 2.16
C HIS A 24 0.85 16.74 2.93
N ILE A 25 1.97 16.24 2.40
CA ILE A 25 2.85 15.28 3.08
C ILE A 25 4.30 15.71 2.90
N ASN A 26 5.17 15.26 3.81
CA ASN A 26 6.61 15.40 3.66
C ASN A 26 7.24 14.05 3.35
N THR A 27 8.37 14.06 2.64
CA THR A 27 9.24 12.88 2.53
C THR A 27 10.62 13.20 3.08
N ASP A 28 11.28 12.20 3.62
CA ASP A 28 12.68 12.25 4.05
C ASP A 28 13.46 11.11 3.41
N ALA A 29 14.72 11.34 3.08
CA ALA A 29 15.59 10.21 2.79
C ALA A 29 15.68 9.32 4.05
N PRO A 30 15.79 7.99 3.88
CA PRO A 30 15.87 7.09 5.03
C PRO A 30 17.21 7.23 5.77
N THR A 31 17.22 6.82 7.03
CA THR A 31 18.42 6.94 7.88
C THR A 31 19.60 6.15 7.36
N ASP A 32 19.38 5.04 6.65
CA ASP A 32 20.43 4.25 6.01
C ASP A 32 20.95 4.87 4.71
N ASN A 33 20.40 6.02 4.30
CA ASN A 33 20.80 6.76 3.12
C ASN A 33 20.91 8.27 3.42
N GLN A 34 21.55 8.60 4.55
CA GLN A 34 21.89 9.96 5.00
C GLN A 34 20.70 10.84 5.36
N GLY A 35 19.50 10.31 5.43
CA GLY A 35 18.30 11.06 5.71
C GLY A 35 17.93 11.14 7.19
N ARG A 36 16.95 12.00 7.49
CA ARG A 36 16.41 12.18 8.84
C ARG A 36 15.51 11.03 9.28
N GLY A 37 14.82 10.39 8.33
CA GLY A 37 13.88 9.31 8.62
C GLY A 37 12.69 9.72 9.49
N GLU A 38 12.33 10.98 9.49
CA GLU A 38 11.22 11.52 10.30
C GLU A 38 9.87 11.45 9.57
N ALA A 39 9.88 11.08 8.31
CA ALA A 39 8.70 10.91 7.45
C ALA A 39 8.92 9.72 6.52
N PHE A 40 7.90 9.38 5.74
CA PHE A 40 8.05 8.36 4.70
C PHE A 40 9.19 8.73 3.76
N SER A 41 10.03 7.76 3.40
CA SER A 41 10.94 7.93 2.27
C SER A 41 10.16 7.77 0.95
N PRO A 42 10.73 8.23 -0.19
CA PRO A 42 10.10 7.98 -1.49
C PRO A 42 9.84 6.50 -1.77
N THR A 43 10.76 5.61 -1.40
CA THR A 43 10.57 4.16 -1.57
C THR A 43 9.53 3.59 -0.60
N ASP A 44 9.40 4.15 0.61
CA ASP A 44 8.30 3.81 1.52
C ASP A 44 6.95 4.15 0.89
N LEU A 45 6.85 5.27 0.19
CA LEU A 45 5.61 5.67 -0.49
C LEU A 45 5.24 4.71 -1.62
N VAL A 46 6.22 4.13 -2.31
CA VAL A 46 5.96 3.09 -3.32
C VAL A 46 5.36 1.85 -2.65
N ALA A 47 5.96 1.41 -1.54
CA ALA A 47 5.44 0.28 -0.78
C ALA A 47 4.03 0.57 -0.22
N ASN A 48 3.82 1.76 0.31
CA ASN A 48 2.51 2.22 0.79
C ASN A 48 1.48 2.24 -0.35
N ALA A 49 1.87 2.71 -1.53
CA ALA A 49 0.98 2.75 -2.68
C ALA A 49 0.50 1.34 -3.06
N LEU A 50 1.37 0.35 -3.03
CA LEU A 50 0.98 -1.03 -3.31
C LEU A 50 -0.04 -1.54 -2.29
N GLY A 51 0.24 -1.40 -1.00
CA GLY A 51 -0.67 -1.86 0.06
C GLY A 51 -2.03 -1.18 0.01
N THR A 52 -2.04 0.15 -0.09
CA THR A 52 -3.29 0.92 -0.15
C THR A 52 -4.08 0.62 -1.42
N CYS A 53 -3.40 0.43 -2.55
CA CYS A 53 -4.07 0.08 -3.81
C CYS A 53 -4.72 -1.29 -3.74
N ILE A 54 -4.04 -2.28 -3.16
CA ILE A 54 -4.58 -3.62 -2.98
C ILE A 54 -5.88 -3.58 -2.20
N ILE A 55 -5.88 -3.02 -0.99
CA ILE A 55 -7.07 -3.03 -0.13
C ILE A 55 -8.20 -2.17 -0.71
N THR A 56 -7.88 -1.02 -1.29
CA THR A 56 -8.88 -0.15 -1.91
C THR A 56 -9.56 -0.84 -3.09
N THR A 57 -8.78 -1.50 -3.95
CA THR A 57 -9.33 -2.22 -5.11
C THR A 57 -10.17 -3.41 -4.67
N MET A 58 -9.69 -4.18 -3.68
CA MET A 58 -10.49 -5.27 -3.11
C MET A 58 -11.80 -4.75 -2.52
N ALA A 59 -11.78 -3.61 -1.82
CA ALA A 59 -12.97 -3.00 -1.23
C ALA A 59 -13.98 -2.56 -2.29
N ILE A 60 -13.52 -2.04 -3.43
CA ILE A 60 -14.39 -1.69 -4.55
C ILE A 60 -15.18 -2.91 -5.04
N PHE A 61 -14.49 -4.04 -5.24
CA PHE A 61 -15.13 -5.27 -5.70
C PHE A 61 -15.99 -5.91 -4.60
N ALA A 62 -15.53 -5.91 -3.36
CA ALA A 62 -16.30 -6.44 -2.23
C ALA A 62 -17.63 -5.69 -2.06
N ARG A 63 -17.60 -4.37 -2.24
CA ARG A 63 -18.82 -3.52 -2.15
C ARG A 63 -19.88 -3.95 -3.15
N ARG A 64 -19.50 -4.40 -4.34
CA ARG A 64 -20.45 -4.91 -5.36
C ARG A 64 -21.21 -6.13 -4.89
N ASP A 65 -20.60 -6.90 -3.99
CA ASP A 65 -21.20 -8.10 -3.39
C ASP A 65 -21.86 -7.79 -2.02
N GLY A 66 -21.98 -6.52 -1.66
CA GLY A 66 -22.51 -6.12 -0.36
C GLY A 66 -21.61 -6.42 0.82
N ILE A 67 -20.30 -6.61 0.58
CA ILE A 67 -19.32 -6.93 1.62
C ILE A 67 -18.58 -5.66 2.04
N GLU A 68 -18.53 -5.39 3.34
CA GLU A 68 -17.78 -4.28 3.92
C GLU A 68 -16.46 -4.79 4.49
N LEU A 69 -15.36 -4.14 4.10
CA LEU A 69 -14.01 -4.48 4.55
C LEU A 69 -13.46 -3.53 5.62
N ALA A 70 -14.27 -2.60 6.12
CA ALA A 70 -13.82 -1.68 7.17
C ALA A 70 -13.31 -2.45 8.39
N GLY A 71 -12.18 -2.00 8.94
CA GLY A 71 -11.49 -2.72 10.02
C GLY A 71 -10.42 -3.68 9.55
N SER A 72 -10.33 -3.96 8.24
CA SER A 72 -9.21 -4.70 7.67
C SER A 72 -7.90 -3.90 7.84
N ALA A 73 -6.78 -4.60 7.95
CA ALA A 73 -5.49 -3.97 8.19
C ALA A 73 -4.37 -4.66 7.41
N LEU A 74 -3.33 -3.90 7.09
CA LEU A 74 -2.15 -4.41 6.42
C LEU A 74 -0.89 -3.96 7.14
N ASP A 75 0.07 -4.88 7.24
CA ASP A 75 1.45 -4.54 7.53
C ASP A 75 2.27 -4.70 6.26
N VAL A 76 3.06 -3.69 5.94
CA VAL A 76 3.83 -3.65 4.69
C VAL A 76 5.31 -3.52 5.04
N THR A 77 6.13 -4.43 4.52
CA THR A 77 7.57 -4.42 4.70
C THR A 77 8.26 -4.20 3.36
N LYS A 78 9.07 -3.17 3.29
CA LYS A 78 9.89 -2.85 2.12
C LYS A 78 11.26 -3.47 2.28
N VAL A 79 11.73 -4.24 1.30
CA VAL A 79 13.05 -4.84 1.28
C VAL A 79 13.84 -4.26 0.11
N MET A 80 14.92 -3.55 0.42
CA MET A 80 15.82 -2.98 -0.59
C MET A 80 16.81 -4.03 -1.09
N SER A 81 17.32 -3.84 -2.31
CA SER A 81 18.32 -4.71 -2.87
C SER A 81 19.61 -4.70 -2.04
N SER A 82 20.28 -5.86 -1.94
CA SER A 82 21.56 -5.99 -1.24
C SER A 82 22.74 -5.54 -2.08
N GLU A 83 22.56 -5.45 -3.40
CA GLU A 83 23.61 -5.10 -4.36
C GLU A 83 23.18 -3.93 -5.25
N PRO A 84 24.16 -3.13 -5.75
CA PRO A 84 23.86 -2.06 -6.71
C PRO A 84 23.23 -2.61 -8.01
N PRO A 85 22.37 -1.84 -8.68
CA PRO A 85 21.86 -0.54 -8.26
C PRO A 85 20.84 -0.65 -7.12
N ARG A 86 20.82 0.37 -6.24
CA ARG A 86 19.86 0.44 -5.13
C ARG A 86 18.45 0.51 -5.69
N ARG A 87 17.61 -0.45 -5.31
CA ARG A 87 16.22 -0.53 -5.75
C ARG A 87 15.37 -1.27 -4.72
N ILE A 88 14.07 -1.16 -4.83
CA ILE A 88 13.16 -1.99 -4.05
C ILE A 88 13.19 -3.39 -4.68
N ALA A 89 13.66 -4.39 -3.93
CA ALA A 89 13.74 -5.76 -4.41
C ALA A 89 12.44 -6.54 -4.12
N ARG A 90 11.79 -6.24 -2.99
CA ARG A 90 10.61 -6.98 -2.55
C ARG A 90 9.73 -6.08 -1.67
N ILE A 91 8.43 -6.25 -1.79
CA ILE A 91 7.44 -5.67 -0.88
C ILE A 91 6.63 -6.82 -0.31
N GLU A 92 6.65 -6.97 1.02
CA GLU A 92 5.88 -7.97 1.73
C GLU A 92 4.62 -7.31 2.30
N ILE A 93 3.48 -7.92 2.08
CA ILE A 93 2.20 -7.42 2.57
C ILE A 93 1.50 -8.52 3.35
N ASP A 94 1.25 -8.28 4.63
CA ASP A 94 0.43 -9.12 5.47
C ASP A 94 -0.93 -8.45 5.63
N LEU A 95 -1.94 -9.00 4.98
CA LEU A 95 -3.28 -8.44 4.93
C LEU A 95 -4.24 -9.28 5.76
N VAL A 96 -4.91 -8.63 6.70
CA VAL A 96 -6.02 -9.22 7.45
C VAL A 96 -7.31 -8.59 6.97
N LEU A 97 -8.15 -9.38 6.30
CA LEU A 97 -9.47 -8.96 5.86
C LEU A 97 -10.50 -9.29 6.93
N ARG A 98 -11.24 -8.28 7.36
CA ARG A 98 -12.28 -8.42 8.39
C ARG A 98 -13.65 -8.16 7.80
N THR A 99 -14.54 -9.12 7.96
CA THR A 99 -15.91 -9.06 7.46
C THR A 99 -16.88 -9.68 8.48
N ALA A 100 -18.15 -9.37 8.35
CA ALA A 100 -19.23 -9.98 9.15
C ALA A 100 -20.48 -10.18 8.29
N PRO A 101 -20.85 -11.44 7.95
CA PRO A 101 -20.13 -12.69 8.22
C PRO A 101 -18.95 -12.92 7.27
N LEU A 102 -18.18 -13.98 7.48
CA LEU A 102 -17.15 -14.38 6.54
C LEU A 102 -17.79 -14.78 5.20
N PRO A 103 -17.24 -14.33 4.07
CA PRO A 103 -17.71 -14.77 2.75
C PRO A 103 -17.41 -16.26 2.53
N ASP A 104 -18.09 -16.86 1.57
CA ASP A 104 -17.77 -18.23 1.15
C ASP A 104 -16.42 -18.34 0.46
N ASP A 105 -15.93 -19.55 0.28
CA ASP A 105 -14.60 -19.82 -0.28
C ASP A 105 -14.45 -19.28 -1.70
N GLU A 106 -15.50 -19.37 -2.52
CA GLU A 106 -15.49 -18.86 -3.90
C GLU A 106 -15.30 -17.34 -3.93
N THR A 107 -16.06 -16.63 -3.11
CA THR A 107 -15.97 -15.17 -2.99
C THR A 107 -14.61 -14.74 -2.45
N ARG A 108 -14.09 -15.42 -1.41
CA ARG A 108 -12.75 -15.14 -0.89
C ARG A 108 -11.68 -15.33 -1.95
N THR A 109 -11.69 -16.44 -2.66
CA THR A 109 -10.72 -16.72 -3.74
C THR A 109 -10.76 -15.66 -4.82
N ARG A 110 -11.97 -15.23 -5.22
CA ARG A 110 -12.15 -14.20 -6.24
C ARG A 110 -11.59 -12.86 -5.79
N LEU A 111 -11.85 -12.46 -4.55
CA LEU A 111 -11.33 -11.21 -4.01
C LEU A 111 -9.80 -11.25 -3.83
N GLU A 112 -9.24 -12.37 -3.41
CA GLU A 112 -7.80 -12.52 -3.24
C GLU A 112 -7.01 -12.34 -4.54
N LYS A 113 -7.58 -12.75 -5.67
CA LYS A 113 -6.95 -12.56 -6.99
C LYS A 113 -6.75 -11.08 -7.34
N ILE A 114 -7.59 -10.20 -6.80
CA ILE A 114 -7.53 -8.76 -7.06
C ILE A 114 -6.23 -8.15 -6.52
N ALA A 115 -5.66 -8.73 -5.46
CA ALA A 115 -4.41 -8.27 -4.89
C ALA A 115 -3.25 -8.25 -5.90
N HIS A 116 -3.30 -9.08 -6.93
CA HIS A 116 -2.26 -9.20 -7.94
C HIS A 116 -2.54 -8.41 -9.22
N THR A 117 -3.71 -7.78 -9.31
CA THR A 117 -4.17 -7.11 -10.53
C THR A 117 -4.56 -5.64 -10.31
N CYS A 118 -4.34 -5.11 -9.11
CA CYS A 118 -4.63 -3.70 -8.86
C CYS A 118 -3.69 -2.80 -9.68
N PRO A 119 -4.10 -1.57 -9.99
CA PRO A 119 -3.32 -0.69 -10.87
C PRO A 119 -1.86 -0.51 -10.46
N VAL A 120 -1.57 -0.38 -9.17
CA VAL A 120 -0.18 -0.24 -8.71
C VAL A 120 0.58 -1.55 -8.90
N ALA A 121 -0.02 -2.70 -8.54
CA ALA A 121 0.64 -4.01 -8.69
C ALA A 121 1.11 -4.28 -10.12
N ILE A 122 0.27 -3.95 -11.11
CA ILE A 122 0.62 -4.17 -12.52
C ILE A 122 1.54 -3.09 -13.10
N SER A 123 1.73 -1.98 -12.39
CA SER A 123 2.58 -0.87 -12.83
C SER A 123 4.01 -0.95 -12.30
N LEU A 124 4.26 -1.80 -11.31
CA LEU A 124 5.59 -1.99 -10.72
C LEU A 124 6.47 -2.85 -11.63
N HIS A 125 7.78 -2.66 -11.52
CA HIS A 125 8.74 -3.43 -12.32
C HIS A 125 8.56 -4.93 -12.06
N PRO A 126 8.61 -5.79 -13.11
CA PRO A 126 8.42 -7.23 -12.94
C PRO A 126 9.45 -7.90 -12.03
N ASP A 127 10.65 -7.34 -11.90
CA ASP A 127 11.69 -7.86 -11.01
C ASP A 127 11.45 -7.49 -9.53
N LEU A 128 10.51 -6.60 -9.24
CA LEU A 128 10.11 -6.30 -7.88
C LEU A 128 9.17 -7.41 -7.40
N GLU A 129 9.60 -8.18 -6.41
CA GLU A 129 8.81 -9.26 -5.87
C GLU A 129 7.68 -8.71 -4.98
N GLN A 130 6.45 -9.10 -5.26
CA GLN A 130 5.27 -8.75 -4.46
C GLN A 130 4.82 -9.99 -3.69
N ALA A 131 5.09 -10.02 -2.39
CA ALA A 131 4.77 -11.14 -1.53
C ALA A 131 3.56 -10.81 -0.65
N VAL A 132 2.38 -11.23 -1.08
CA VAL A 132 1.11 -10.93 -0.42
C VAL A 132 0.59 -12.15 0.30
N THR A 133 0.39 -12.03 1.61
CA THR A 133 -0.24 -13.04 2.45
C THR A 133 -1.57 -12.49 2.94
N ILE A 134 -2.65 -13.24 2.73
CA ILE A 134 -4.01 -12.82 3.07
C ILE A 134 -4.60 -13.81 4.05
N ARG A 135 -5.18 -13.31 5.13
CA ARG A 135 -6.01 -14.10 6.02
C ARG A 135 -7.32 -13.36 6.29
N TRP A 136 -8.35 -14.14 6.62
CA TRP A 136 -9.68 -13.61 6.87
C TRP A 136 -10.04 -13.82 8.34
N GLU A 137 -10.60 -12.79 8.92
CA GLU A 137 -11.13 -12.83 10.29
C GLU A 137 -12.56 -12.31 10.30
N GLU A 138 -13.40 -12.85 11.15
CA GLU A 138 -14.72 -12.31 11.37
C GLU A 138 -14.61 -11.00 12.16
N ALA A 139 -15.26 -9.95 11.65
CA ALA A 139 -15.25 -8.66 12.31
C ALA A 139 -16.06 -8.76 13.63
N THR A 140 -15.52 -8.14 14.69
CA THR A 140 -16.23 -8.01 15.95
C THR A 140 -17.19 -6.82 15.91
N ALA A 141 -18.21 -6.81 16.77
CA ALA A 141 -19.18 -5.71 16.86
C ALA A 141 -18.55 -4.35 17.19
N GLU A 142 -17.34 -4.35 17.73
CA GLU A 142 -16.59 -3.13 18.09
C GLU A 142 -15.93 -2.45 16.89
N VAL A 143 -15.83 -3.13 15.76
CA VAL A 143 -15.14 -2.63 14.54
C VAL A 143 -16.14 -2.12 13.50
N ALA A 144 -17.41 -2.38 13.71
CA ALA A 144 -18.49 -1.98 12.79
C ALA A 144 -18.79 -0.48 12.88
#